data_990da813482b61e174ca47cc2dcde307
#
_entry.id   990da813482b61e174ca47cc2dcde307
#
_cell.length_a   1.000
_cell.length_b   1.000
_cell.length_c   1.000
_cell.angle_alpha   90.00
_cell.angle_beta   90.00
_cell.angle_gamma   90.00
#
_symmetry.space_group_name_H-M   'P 1'
#
loop_
_entity.id
_entity.type
_entity.pdbx_description
1 polymer ?
#
loop_
_entity_poly.entity_id
_entity_poly.type
_entity_poly.pdbx_seq_one_letter_code
_entity_poly.pdbx_strand_id
1 'polypeptide(L)'
;NHSSQCGFCTPGIVVSLLTAQLNKDKNYDDILAGNLCRCTGYTPIIDAAIAAEKNAEMPGWVKVDNNKLKKIAINKKSKQSKLFLPQTIKDLEKWCNKNPDGILVGGATDVGLWVTKKLMDLKQICFIGQISEMSQIKTANQSLNIGACTTIETLRNNIKTSHPEFSELLRRYGSTQVRNAATIGGNIANGSPIGDSSPALIALGATISLNLNGKHRTIPIEEFFIKYGLQNKQKGEFIESINMPRKEENFRCYKISKRFDQDISAI
;
A
#
# COMPACT_ATOMS: atom_id res chain seq x y z
N ASN A 1 -5.57 10.82 32.12
CA ASN A 1 -6.25 9.65 31.49
C ASN A 1 -5.47 8.35 31.66
N HIS A 2 -4.28 8.39 32.29
CA HIS A 2 -3.41 7.21 32.51
C HIS A 2 -3.15 6.41 31.21
N SER A 3 -2.96 7.12 30.09
CA SER A 3 -2.82 6.56 28.75
C SER A 3 -1.43 5.95 28.45
N SER A 4 -0.48 6.10 29.37
CA SER A 4 0.85 5.51 29.28
C SER A 4 1.20 4.81 30.59
N GLN A 5 1.75 3.58 30.50
CA GLN A 5 2.23 2.81 31.66
C GLN A 5 3.72 2.51 31.52
N CYS A 6 4.14 1.48 30.77
CA CYS A 6 5.56 1.18 30.57
C CYS A 6 6.28 2.17 29.65
N GLY A 7 5.56 2.96 28.86
CA GLY A 7 6.10 3.99 27.98
C GLY A 7 6.65 3.51 26.63
N PHE A 8 6.80 2.20 26.40
CA PHE A 8 7.45 1.66 25.21
C PHE A 8 6.73 2.04 23.91
N CYS A 9 5.40 1.94 23.88
CA CYS A 9 4.59 2.28 22.71
C CYS A 9 4.28 3.78 22.57
N THR A 10 4.50 4.57 23.63
CA THR A 10 4.06 5.97 23.74
C THR A 10 4.58 6.85 22.60
N PRO A 11 5.86 6.82 22.19
CA PRO A 11 6.34 7.67 21.11
C PRO A 11 5.61 7.42 19.79
N GLY A 12 5.43 6.15 19.40
CA GLY A 12 4.71 5.79 18.18
C GLY A 12 3.24 6.20 18.21
N ILE A 13 2.56 5.97 19.35
CA ILE A 13 1.17 6.37 19.56
C ILE A 13 1.00 7.88 19.46
N VAL A 14 1.86 8.66 20.12
CA VAL A 14 1.79 10.13 20.08
C VAL A 14 1.94 10.65 18.66
N VAL A 15 2.87 10.10 17.86
CA VAL A 15 3.05 10.50 16.46
C VAL A 15 1.83 10.13 15.62
N SER A 16 1.24 8.94 15.83
CA SER A 16 0.03 8.52 15.12
C SER A 16 -1.16 9.42 15.44
N LEU A 17 -1.37 9.73 16.72
CA LEU A 17 -2.45 10.63 17.17
C LEU A 17 -2.24 12.06 16.70
N LEU A 18 -1.00 12.58 16.71
CA LEU A 18 -0.69 13.89 16.13
C LEU A 18 -1.02 13.93 14.62
N THR A 19 -0.64 12.89 13.89
CA THR A 19 -0.95 12.77 12.45
C THR A 19 -2.46 12.75 12.23
N ALA A 20 -3.21 12.00 13.05
CA ALA A 20 -4.66 11.97 13.01
C ALA A 20 -5.28 13.36 13.23
N GLN A 21 -4.81 14.07 14.25
CA GLN A 21 -5.27 15.42 14.57
C GLN A 21 -4.99 16.42 13.42
N LEU A 22 -3.81 16.36 12.81
CA LEU A 22 -3.44 17.22 11.69
C LEU A 22 -4.31 16.93 10.44
N ASN A 23 -4.73 15.68 10.25
CA ASN A 23 -5.61 15.24 9.16
C ASN A 23 -7.11 15.32 9.52
N LYS A 24 -7.45 15.71 10.75
CA LYS A 24 -8.82 15.71 11.28
C LYS A 24 -9.50 14.34 11.23
N ASP A 25 -8.70 13.28 11.33
CA ASP A 25 -9.19 11.90 11.39
C ASP A 25 -9.51 11.53 12.83
N LYS A 26 -10.72 11.02 13.08
CA LYS A 26 -11.25 10.66 14.39
C LYS A 26 -11.47 9.16 14.57
N ASN A 27 -11.12 8.38 13.56
CA ASN A 27 -11.23 6.92 13.65
C ASN A 27 -10.02 6.35 14.40
N TYR A 28 -10.02 6.54 15.72
CA TYR A 28 -8.88 6.18 16.57
C TYR A 28 -8.54 4.69 16.56
N ASP A 29 -9.53 3.81 16.34
CA ASP A 29 -9.28 2.37 16.21
C ASP A 29 -8.41 2.06 14.99
N ASP A 30 -8.77 2.58 13.82
CA ASP A 30 -7.96 2.42 12.59
C ASP A 30 -6.59 3.10 12.70
N ILE A 31 -6.53 4.28 13.35
CA ILE A 31 -5.28 5.03 13.54
C ILE A 31 -4.31 4.25 14.40
N LEU A 32 -4.79 3.66 15.50
CA LEU A 32 -3.97 2.93 16.46
C LEU A 32 -3.71 1.49 16.02
N ALA A 33 -4.35 1.00 14.96
CA ALA A 33 -4.17 -0.35 14.46
C ALA A 33 -2.69 -0.71 14.15
N GLY A 34 -1.84 0.27 13.81
CA GLY A 34 -0.40 0.08 13.61
C GLY A 34 0.46 0.16 14.88
N ASN A 35 -0.12 0.40 16.05
CA ASN A 35 0.59 0.66 17.30
C ASN A 35 0.20 -0.35 18.38
N LEU A 36 1.08 -1.29 18.69
CA LEU A 36 0.82 -2.30 19.72
C LEU A 36 1.10 -1.76 21.13
N CYS A 37 0.06 -1.74 21.97
CA CYS A 37 0.16 -1.49 23.39
C CYS A 37 -0.29 -2.72 24.20
N ARG A 38 0.59 -3.25 25.06
CA ARG A 38 0.29 -4.42 25.88
C ARG A 38 -0.31 -4.08 27.24
N CYS A 39 -0.15 -2.83 27.69
CA CYS A 39 -0.42 -2.44 29.06
C CYS A 39 -1.83 -1.89 29.30
N THR A 40 -2.35 -1.05 28.39
CA THR A 40 -3.49 -0.17 28.65
C THR A 40 -4.84 -0.72 28.23
N GLY A 41 -4.88 -1.69 27.30
CA GLY A 41 -6.13 -2.10 26.64
C GLY A 41 -6.72 -1.04 25.70
N TYR A 42 -5.94 -0.02 25.32
CA TYR A 42 -6.24 1.08 24.38
C TYR A 42 -7.26 2.11 24.83
N THR A 43 -8.32 1.76 25.56
CA THR A 43 -9.35 2.72 25.99
C THR A 43 -8.80 4.00 26.60
N PRO A 44 -7.86 3.97 27.57
CA PRO A 44 -7.28 5.21 28.12
C PRO A 44 -6.50 6.04 27.09
N ILE A 45 -5.97 5.41 26.03
CA ILE A 45 -5.27 6.11 24.95
C ILE A 45 -6.29 6.84 24.06
N ILE A 46 -7.40 6.19 23.73
CA ILE A 46 -8.49 6.77 22.95
C ILE A 46 -9.12 7.94 23.72
N ASP A 47 -9.39 7.77 25.02
CA ASP A 47 -9.90 8.82 25.88
C ASP A 47 -8.98 10.03 25.93
N ALA A 48 -7.66 9.80 25.97
CA ALA A 48 -6.68 10.89 25.93
C ALA A 48 -6.68 11.61 24.56
N ALA A 49 -6.83 10.87 23.46
CA ALA A 49 -6.94 11.45 22.13
C ALA A 49 -8.19 12.35 22.01
N ILE A 50 -9.35 11.86 22.46
CA ILE A 50 -10.63 12.60 22.47
C ILE A 50 -10.52 13.86 23.36
N ALA A 51 -9.87 13.75 24.52
CA ALA A 51 -9.66 14.89 25.40
C ALA A 51 -8.74 15.94 24.78
N ALA A 52 -7.67 15.52 24.11
CA ALA A 52 -6.74 16.42 23.43
C ALA A 52 -7.38 17.14 22.24
N GLU A 53 -8.30 16.50 21.55
CA GLU A 53 -9.01 17.07 20.39
C GLU A 53 -9.81 18.34 20.74
N LYS A 54 -10.38 18.40 21.94
CA LYS A 54 -11.23 19.53 22.40
C LYS A 54 -10.48 20.87 22.40
N ASN A 55 -9.16 20.86 22.57
CA ASN A 55 -8.33 22.04 22.64
C ASN A 55 -7.31 22.11 21.46
N ALA A 56 -7.56 21.35 20.42
CA ALA A 56 -6.61 21.20 19.32
C ALA A 56 -6.69 22.38 18.35
N GLU A 57 -5.69 23.25 18.38
CA GLU A 57 -5.45 24.24 17.35
C GLU A 57 -4.42 23.72 16.33
N MET A 58 -4.60 24.11 15.06
CA MET A 58 -3.63 23.77 14.02
C MET A 58 -2.33 24.57 14.25
N PRO A 59 -1.21 23.92 14.57
CA PRO A 59 0.04 24.63 14.84
C PRO A 59 0.50 25.46 13.64
N GLY A 60 0.93 26.71 13.89
CA GLY A 60 1.36 27.62 12.83
C GLY A 60 2.53 27.11 11.98
N TRP A 61 3.40 26.27 12.55
CA TRP A 61 4.54 25.68 11.84
C TRP A 61 4.14 24.72 10.72
N VAL A 62 2.94 24.11 10.77
CA VAL A 62 2.48 23.13 9.77
C VAL A 62 2.51 23.70 8.35
N LYS A 63 2.03 24.93 8.16
CA LYS A 63 2.05 25.60 6.84
C LYS A 63 3.47 25.90 6.38
N VAL A 64 4.33 26.34 7.29
CA VAL A 64 5.73 26.72 7.01
C VAL A 64 6.52 25.48 6.59
N ASP A 65 6.40 24.38 7.33
CA ASP A 65 7.16 23.16 7.07
C ASP A 65 6.65 22.42 5.85
N ASN A 66 5.35 22.41 5.57
CA ASN A 66 4.82 21.89 4.31
C ASN A 66 5.40 22.60 3.08
N ASN A 67 5.57 23.92 3.15
CA ASN A 67 6.19 24.70 2.06
C ASN A 67 7.69 24.37 1.90
N LYS A 68 8.42 24.18 3.01
CA LYS A 68 9.83 23.74 2.99
C LYS A 68 9.97 22.34 2.40
N LEU A 69 9.14 21.39 2.84
CA LEU A 69 9.15 20.00 2.34
C LEU A 69 8.87 19.91 0.84
N LYS A 70 7.90 20.69 0.33
CA LYS A 70 7.64 20.78 -1.12
C LYS A 70 8.87 21.25 -1.89
N LYS A 71 9.61 22.26 -1.40
CA LYS A 71 10.83 22.75 -2.05
C LYS A 71 11.95 21.69 -2.04
N ILE A 72 12.10 20.91 -0.98
CA ILE A 72 13.08 19.83 -0.88
C ILE A 72 12.76 18.69 -1.88
N ALA A 73 11.48 18.31 -2.00
CA ALA A 73 11.05 17.26 -2.91
C ALA A 73 11.36 17.57 -4.38
N ILE A 74 11.27 18.85 -4.79
CA ILE A 74 11.55 19.29 -6.16
C ILE A 74 13.06 19.21 -6.48
N ASN A 75 13.94 19.39 -5.50
CA ASN A 75 15.39 19.55 -5.72
C ASN A 75 16.22 18.26 -5.63
N LYS A 76 15.65 17.10 -5.31
CA LYS A 76 16.39 15.86 -5.16
C LYS A 76 16.50 15.05 -6.45
N LYS A 77 17.40 15.45 -7.36
CA LYS A 77 18.11 14.51 -8.24
C LYS A 77 19.32 13.99 -7.43
N SER A 78 19.13 12.90 -6.69
CA SER A 78 20.22 12.25 -5.96
C SER A 78 21.22 11.65 -6.96
N LYS A 79 22.42 12.24 -7.05
CA LYS A 79 23.53 11.75 -7.89
C LYS A 79 24.31 10.57 -7.29
N GLN A 80 23.93 10.04 -6.14
CA GLN A 80 24.84 9.19 -5.32
C GLN A 80 24.30 7.82 -4.91
N SER A 81 23.17 7.32 -5.42
CA SER A 81 22.72 6.00 -5.00
C SER A 81 23.01 4.92 -6.03
N LYS A 82 23.58 3.80 -5.58
CA LYS A 82 23.58 2.52 -6.33
C LYS A 82 22.17 2.00 -6.59
N LEU A 83 21.14 2.73 -6.11
CA LEU A 83 19.73 2.43 -6.24
C LEU A 83 19.20 3.00 -7.54
N PHE A 84 18.49 2.20 -8.29
CA PHE A 84 17.82 2.65 -9.50
C PHE A 84 16.39 3.10 -9.19
N LEU A 85 16.06 4.33 -9.58
CA LEU A 85 14.79 5.02 -9.33
C LEU A 85 14.23 5.55 -10.67
N PRO A 86 13.59 4.71 -11.48
CA PRO A 86 13.01 5.13 -12.75
C PRO A 86 11.90 6.17 -12.52
N GLN A 87 11.82 7.14 -13.42
CA GLN A 87 10.79 8.17 -13.41
C GLN A 87 9.68 7.89 -14.44
N THR A 88 9.97 7.03 -15.41
CA THR A 88 9.06 6.66 -16.50
C THR A 88 9.02 5.14 -16.70
N ILE A 89 7.94 4.65 -17.30
CA ILE A 89 7.80 3.25 -17.70
C ILE A 89 8.96 2.84 -18.64
N LYS A 90 9.33 3.72 -19.58
CA LYS A 90 10.46 3.45 -20.50
C LYS A 90 11.80 3.25 -19.79
N ASP A 91 12.06 3.96 -18.70
CA ASP A 91 13.27 3.76 -17.92
C ASP A 91 13.22 2.43 -17.18
N LEU A 92 12.04 2.05 -16.68
CA LEU A 92 11.83 0.74 -16.06
C LEU A 92 12.02 -0.40 -17.07
N GLU A 93 11.47 -0.32 -18.26
CA GLU A 93 11.66 -1.29 -19.36
C GLU A 93 13.14 -1.52 -19.66
N LYS A 94 13.92 -0.44 -19.81
CA LYS A 94 15.37 -0.51 -20.05
C LYS A 94 16.11 -1.21 -18.91
N TRP A 95 15.68 -0.93 -17.67
CA TRP A 95 16.31 -1.55 -16.51
C TRP A 95 15.96 -3.04 -16.41
N CYS A 96 14.71 -3.43 -16.59
CA CYS A 96 14.24 -4.82 -16.59
C CYS A 96 14.92 -5.65 -17.69
N ASN A 97 15.13 -5.05 -18.86
CA ASN A 97 15.85 -5.69 -19.97
C ASN A 97 17.31 -6.03 -19.62
N LYS A 98 17.97 -5.13 -18.88
CA LYS A 98 19.35 -5.34 -18.42
C LYS A 98 19.44 -6.23 -17.18
N ASN A 99 18.38 -6.30 -16.40
CA ASN A 99 18.31 -7.00 -15.12
C ASN A 99 17.05 -7.88 -15.07
N PRO A 100 16.95 -8.93 -15.90
CA PRO A 100 15.73 -9.73 -16.04
C PRO A 100 15.35 -10.50 -14.77
N ASP A 101 16.28 -10.75 -13.86
CA ASP A 101 16.08 -11.36 -12.55
C ASP A 101 16.10 -10.32 -11.41
N GLY A 102 16.07 -9.03 -11.74
CA GLY A 102 16.10 -7.93 -10.79
C GLY A 102 14.82 -7.80 -9.97
N ILE A 103 14.94 -7.31 -8.74
CA ILE A 103 13.85 -7.17 -7.81
C ILE A 103 13.21 -5.79 -7.96
N LEU A 104 11.92 -5.75 -8.31
CA LEU A 104 11.13 -4.53 -8.35
C LEU A 104 10.51 -4.29 -6.98
N VAL A 105 10.69 -3.08 -6.46
CA VAL A 105 10.19 -2.69 -5.14
C VAL A 105 9.20 -1.53 -5.30
N GLY A 106 7.93 -1.79 -5.01
CA GLY A 106 6.90 -0.75 -4.92
C GLY A 106 6.93 -0.09 -3.54
N GLY A 107 6.16 -0.61 -2.60
CA GLY A 107 6.05 -0.08 -1.23
C GLY A 107 6.97 -0.72 -0.19
N ALA A 108 7.77 -1.69 -0.55
CA ALA A 108 8.73 -2.42 0.30
C ALA A 108 8.14 -3.17 1.51
N THR A 109 6.83 -3.24 1.67
CA THR A 109 6.17 -3.85 2.86
C THR A 109 6.45 -5.35 3.02
N ASP A 110 6.77 -6.04 1.93
CA ASP A 110 7.19 -7.44 1.96
C ASP A 110 8.71 -7.56 1.77
N VAL A 111 9.27 -6.95 0.70
CA VAL A 111 10.71 -7.02 0.41
C VAL A 111 11.56 -6.48 1.56
N GLY A 112 11.07 -5.49 2.31
CA GLY A 112 11.72 -4.98 3.51
C GLY A 112 11.92 -6.07 4.59
N LEU A 113 11.01 -7.05 4.67
CA LEU A 113 11.15 -8.19 5.60
C LEU A 113 12.20 -9.20 5.12
N TRP A 114 12.48 -9.28 3.82
CA TRP A 114 13.56 -10.14 3.32
C TRP A 114 14.91 -9.65 3.83
N VAL A 115 15.09 -8.32 3.91
CA VAL A 115 16.31 -7.72 4.48
C VAL A 115 16.31 -7.79 6.02
N THR A 116 15.23 -7.34 6.67
CA THR A 116 15.22 -7.15 8.13
C THR A 116 14.98 -8.42 8.92
N LYS A 117 14.31 -9.43 8.34
CA LYS A 117 13.98 -10.70 9.02
C LYS A 117 14.71 -11.90 8.44
N LYS A 118 14.84 -11.97 7.10
CA LYS A 118 15.55 -13.08 6.44
C LYS A 118 17.03 -12.79 6.25
N LEU A 119 17.50 -11.57 6.56
CA LEU A 119 18.89 -11.09 6.41
C LEU A 119 19.43 -11.30 5.00
N MET A 120 18.59 -11.17 3.98
CA MET A 120 18.97 -11.33 2.58
C MET A 120 19.75 -10.11 2.09
N ASP A 121 20.83 -10.36 1.36
CA ASP A 121 21.56 -9.34 0.58
C ASP A 121 20.94 -9.24 -0.83
N LEU A 122 20.25 -8.13 -1.10
CA LEU A 122 19.55 -7.89 -2.36
C LEU A 122 20.47 -7.10 -3.30
N LYS A 123 20.93 -7.73 -4.40
CA LYS A 123 21.96 -7.17 -5.27
C LYS A 123 21.44 -6.25 -6.38
N GLN A 124 20.29 -6.56 -6.95
CA GLN A 124 19.72 -5.83 -8.10
C GLN A 124 18.32 -5.36 -7.74
N ILE A 125 18.23 -4.10 -7.29
CA ILE A 125 16.97 -3.52 -6.79
C ILE A 125 16.60 -2.30 -7.62
N CYS A 126 15.31 -2.22 -8.00
CA CYS A 126 14.70 -1.07 -8.64
C CYS A 126 13.49 -0.60 -7.85
N PHE A 127 13.50 0.65 -7.38
CA PHE A 127 12.38 1.25 -6.68
C PHE A 127 11.44 1.94 -7.64
N ILE A 128 10.27 1.36 -7.90
CA ILE A 128 9.33 1.78 -8.95
C ILE A 128 8.27 2.77 -8.48
N GLY A 129 8.21 3.08 -7.19
CA GLY A 129 7.16 3.93 -6.60
C GLY A 129 7.16 5.39 -7.06
N GLN A 130 8.18 5.84 -7.83
CA GLN A 130 8.24 7.21 -8.38
C GLN A 130 7.70 7.32 -9.81
N ILE A 131 7.28 6.22 -10.43
CA ILE A 131 6.68 6.24 -11.77
C ILE A 131 5.23 6.69 -11.64
N SER A 132 4.98 7.96 -11.96
CA SER A 132 3.66 8.57 -11.78
C SER A 132 2.57 7.88 -12.60
N GLU A 133 2.89 7.41 -13.82
CA GLU A 133 1.96 6.69 -14.69
C GLU A 133 1.45 5.40 -14.05
N MET A 134 2.29 4.71 -13.28
CA MET A 134 1.95 3.48 -12.56
C MET A 134 1.25 3.72 -11.21
N SER A 135 1.09 4.97 -10.78
CA SER A 135 0.44 5.33 -9.49
C SER A 135 -0.94 5.96 -9.68
N GLN A 136 -1.43 6.03 -10.92
CA GLN A 136 -2.70 6.65 -11.25
C GLN A 136 -3.84 5.64 -11.32
N ILE A 137 -5.05 6.09 -10.97
CA ILE A 137 -6.30 5.39 -11.24
C ILE A 137 -7.03 6.18 -12.33
N LYS A 138 -7.28 5.53 -13.46
CA LYS A 138 -7.99 6.11 -14.61
C LYS A 138 -9.32 5.41 -14.81
N THR A 139 -10.37 6.18 -14.98
CA THR A 139 -11.68 5.64 -15.34
C THR A 139 -11.79 5.65 -16.87
N ALA A 140 -12.08 4.52 -17.46
CA ALA A 140 -12.31 4.36 -18.88
C ALA A 140 -13.62 3.61 -19.11
N ASN A 141 -14.63 4.28 -19.67
CA ASN A 141 -15.95 3.71 -19.93
C ASN A 141 -16.55 2.96 -18.73
N GLN A 142 -16.51 1.63 -18.78
CA GLN A 142 -17.06 0.75 -17.73
C GLN A 142 -15.97 0.07 -16.89
N SER A 143 -14.72 0.50 -16.98
CA SER A 143 -13.60 -0.07 -16.24
C SER A 143 -12.79 0.97 -15.48
N LEU A 144 -12.11 0.52 -14.43
CA LEU A 144 -11.07 1.25 -13.71
C LEU A 144 -9.72 0.65 -14.09
N ASN A 145 -8.83 1.45 -14.66
CA ASN A 145 -7.43 1.09 -14.86
C ASN A 145 -6.62 1.62 -13.69
N ILE A 146 -6.01 0.74 -12.94
CA ILE A 146 -5.30 0.99 -11.69
C ILE A 146 -3.82 0.71 -11.93
N GLY A 147 -2.98 1.72 -11.87
CA GLY A 147 -1.53 1.53 -11.98
C GLY A 147 -0.99 0.66 -10.86
N ALA A 148 -0.03 -0.22 -11.17
CA ALA A 148 0.49 -1.21 -10.23
C ALA A 148 1.14 -0.61 -8.97
N CYS A 149 1.63 0.63 -9.03
CA CYS A 149 2.20 1.36 -7.90
C CYS A 149 1.17 2.15 -7.10
N THR A 150 -0.13 2.07 -7.43
CA THR A 150 -1.19 2.65 -6.61
C THR A 150 -1.18 2.03 -5.21
N THR A 151 -1.11 2.87 -4.18
CA THR A 151 -1.13 2.36 -2.80
C THR A 151 -2.50 1.78 -2.44
N ILE A 152 -2.51 0.84 -1.52
CA ILE A 152 -3.76 0.24 -1.02
C ILE A 152 -4.69 1.30 -0.45
N GLU A 153 -4.16 2.31 0.26
CA GLU A 153 -4.96 3.41 0.81
C GLU A 153 -5.55 4.31 -0.28
N THR A 154 -4.77 4.62 -1.33
CA THR A 154 -5.26 5.38 -2.48
C THR A 154 -6.36 4.62 -3.21
N LEU A 155 -6.17 3.32 -3.46
CA LEU A 155 -7.18 2.48 -4.08
C LEU A 155 -8.46 2.45 -3.24
N ARG A 156 -8.35 2.14 -1.94
CA ARG A 156 -9.46 2.10 -0.99
C ARG A 156 -10.32 3.35 -1.07
N ASN A 157 -9.70 4.53 -1.01
CA ASN A 157 -10.41 5.80 -1.04
C ASN A 157 -11.10 6.08 -2.38
N ASN A 158 -10.50 5.67 -3.49
CA ASN A 158 -11.06 5.88 -4.83
C ASN A 158 -12.26 4.98 -5.14
N ILE A 159 -12.30 3.76 -4.60
CA ILE A 159 -13.37 2.79 -4.86
C ILE A 159 -14.48 2.78 -3.81
N LYS A 160 -14.41 3.64 -2.79
CA LYS A 160 -15.32 3.65 -1.65
C LYS A 160 -16.80 3.71 -2.05
N THR A 161 -17.15 4.44 -3.09
CA THR A 161 -18.52 4.57 -3.60
C THR A 161 -18.90 3.53 -4.63
N SER A 162 -17.97 3.07 -5.43
CA SER A 162 -18.23 2.11 -6.53
C SER A 162 -18.15 0.64 -6.07
N HIS A 163 -17.27 0.34 -5.10
CA HIS A 163 -17.04 -0.99 -4.57
C HIS A 163 -16.87 -0.92 -3.03
N PRO A 164 -17.94 -0.61 -2.29
CA PRO A 164 -17.86 -0.39 -0.84
C PRO A 164 -17.34 -1.63 -0.09
N GLU A 165 -17.73 -2.84 -0.47
CA GLU A 165 -17.27 -4.08 0.17
C GLU A 165 -15.77 -4.31 -0.05
N PHE A 166 -15.26 -4.03 -1.25
CA PHE A 166 -13.82 -4.14 -1.51
C PHE A 166 -13.05 -3.04 -0.78
N SER A 167 -13.58 -1.83 -0.73
CA SER A 167 -13.00 -0.75 0.07
C SER A 167 -12.93 -1.12 1.56
N GLU A 168 -13.96 -1.80 2.11
CA GLU A 168 -13.96 -2.27 3.50
C GLU A 168 -12.93 -3.39 3.73
N LEU A 169 -12.81 -4.33 2.80
CA LEU A 169 -11.73 -5.33 2.85
C LEU A 169 -10.36 -4.65 2.91
N LEU A 170 -10.12 -3.65 2.04
CA LEU A 170 -8.87 -2.91 2.01
C LEU A 170 -8.65 -2.06 3.26
N ARG A 171 -9.71 -1.59 3.95
CA ARG A 171 -9.59 -0.94 5.26
C ARG A 171 -8.95 -1.87 6.28
N ARG A 172 -9.31 -3.15 6.24
CA ARG A 172 -8.78 -4.20 7.11
C ARG A 172 -7.47 -4.83 6.60
N TYR A 173 -6.89 -4.26 5.55
CA TYR A 173 -5.56 -4.64 5.03
C TYR A 173 -4.46 -3.98 5.86
N GLY A 174 -3.95 -4.69 6.85
CA GLY A 174 -2.92 -4.16 7.73
C GLY A 174 -3.30 -2.83 8.42
N SER A 175 -2.30 -2.05 8.77
CA SER A 175 -2.47 -0.73 9.39
C SER A 175 -2.48 0.39 8.34
N THR A 176 -2.85 1.59 8.76
CA THR A 176 -2.78 2.80 7.92
C THR A 176 -1.36 3.02 7.38
N GLN A 177 -0.33 2.77 8.18
CA GLN A 177 1.08 2.88 7.75
C GLN A 177 1.40 1.88 6.64
N VAL A 178 0.93 0.63 6.77
CA VAL A 178 1.10 -0.41 5.75
C VAL A 178 0.32 -0.07 4.49
N ARG A 179 -0.94 0.35 4.59
CA ARG A 179 -1.77 0.70 3.44
C ARG A 179 -1.23 1.88 2.62
N ASN A 180 -0.61 2.85 3.29
CA ASN A 180 0.02 3.99 2.61
C ASN A 180 1.32 3.65 1.87
N ALA A 181 1.95 2.52 2.20
CA ALA A 181 3.16 2.06 1.56
C ALA A 181 2.91 0.92 0.57
N ALA A 182 2.15 -0.11 0.97
CA ALA A 182 1.84 -1.27 0.15
C ALA A 182 1.13 -0.87 -1.15
N THR A 183 1.52 -1.47 -2.27
CA THR A 183 0.94 -1.22 -3.59
C THR A 183 0.12 -2.42 -4.06
N ILE A 184 -0.92 -2.16 -4.85
CA ILE A 184 -1.79 -3.24 -5.36
C ILE A 184 -1.02 -4.20 -6.27
N GLY A 185 -0.18 -3.68 -7.17
CA GLY A 185 0.67 -4.51 -8.02
C GLY A 185 1.72 -5.31 -7.24
N GLY A 186 2.28 -4.72 -6.16
CA GLY A 186 3.20 -5.42 -5.26
C GLY A 186 2.53 -6.57 -4.53
N ASN A 187 1.30 -6.38 -4.04
CA ASN A 187 0.52 -7.43 -3.39
C ASN A 187 0.23 -8.60 -4.33
N ILE A 188 -0.19 -8.32 -5.57
CA ILE A 188 -0.43 -9.33 -6.60
C ILE A 188 0.89 -10.03 -6.99
N ALA A 189 1.94 -9.26 -7.28
CA ALA A 189 3.23 -9.81 -7.73
C ALA A 189 3.90 -10.69 -6.66
N ASN A 190 3.70 -10.38 -5.37
CA ASN A 190 4.19 -11.22 -4.29
C ASN A 190 3.50 -12.59 -4.26
N GLY A 191 2.24 -12.66 -4.66
CA GLY A 191 1.50 -13.91 -4.78
C GLY A 191 1.37 -14.67 -3.47
N SER A 192 1.24 -13.93 -2.34
CA SER A 192 1.03 -14.55 -1.04
C SER A 192 -0.28 -15.34 -1.00
N PRO A 193 -0.28 -16.59 -0.52
CA PRO A 193 -1.51 -17.37 -0.37
C PRO A 193 -2.49 -16.78 0.66
N ILE A 194 -2.01 -15.85 1.48
CA ILE A 194 -2.82 -15.11 2.48
C ILE A 194 -3.05 -13.64 2.05
N GLY A 195 -2.83 -13.33 0.77
CA GLY A 195 -3.03 -11.98 0.23
C GLY A 195 -4.52 -11.66 0.08
N ASP A 196 -5.00 -10.62 0.73
CA ASP A 196 -6.43 -10.29 0.80
C ASP A 196 -7.02 -9.79 -0.52
N SER A 197 -6.23 -9.07 -1.35
CA SER A 197 -6.78 -8.39 -2.52
C SER A 197 -7.05 -9.31 -3.72
N SER A 198 -6.26 -10.37 -3.88
CA SER A 198 -6.34 -11.23 -5.06
C SER A 198 -7.68 -11.97 -5.20
N PRO A 199 -8.24 -12.60 -4.14
CA PRO A 199 -9.55 -13.24 -4.23
C PRO A 199 -10.67 -12.26 -4.61
N ALA A 200 -10.64 -11.05 -4.05
CA ALA A 200 -11.62 -9.99 -4.37
C ALA A 200 -11.51 -9.55 -5.84
N LEU A 201 -10.30 -9.37 -6.34
CA LEU A 201 -10.06 -9.00 -7.75
C LEU A 201 -10.44 -10.10 -8.72
N ILE A 202 -10.21 -11.39 -8.36
CA ILE A 202 -10.66 -12.53 -9.14
C ILE A 202 -12.19 -12.55 -9.23
N ALA A 203 -12.87 -12.39 -8.09
CA ALA A 203 -14.34 -12.35 -8.04
C ALA A 203 -14.93 -11.18 -8.84
N LEU A 204 -14.20 -10.08 -8.99
CA LEU A 204 -14.55 -8.94 -9.84
C LEU A 204 -14.22 -9.16 -11.33
N GLY A 205 -13.65 -10.29 -11.71
CA GLY A 205 -13.21 -10.55 -13.09
C GLY A 205 -12.09 -9.60 -13.54
N ALA A 206 -11.24 -9.19 -12.62
CA ALA A 206 -10.16 -8.26 -12.93
C ALA A 206 -9.09 -8.91 -13.80
N THR A 207 -8.46 -8.10 -14.65
CA THR A 207 -7.32 -8.49 -15.47
C THR A 207 -6.08 -7.71 -15.12
N ILE A 208 -4.90 -8.26 -15.37
CA ILE A 208 -3.63 -7.55 -15.24
C ILE A 208 -2.99 -7.32 -16.60
N SER A 209 -2.41 -6.15 -16.75
CA SER A 209 -1.56 -5.80 -17.90
C SER A 209 -0.11 -6.01 -17.52
N LEU A 210 0.55 -6.89 -18.24
CA LEU A 210 1.97 -7.22 -18.10
C LEU A 210 2.75 -6.55 -19.22
N ASN A 211 3.90 -5.98 -18.90
CA ASN A 211 4.77 -5.31 -19.86
C ASN A 211 6.13 -5.99 -19.89
N LEU A 212 6.55 -6.41 -21.08
CA LEU A 212 7.89 -6.89 -21.38
C LEU A 212 8.51 -6.04 -22.51
N ASN A 213 9.37 -5.12 -22.16
CA ASN A 213 10.09 -4.28 -23.13
C ASN A 213 9.15 -3.58 -24.15
N GLY A 214 8.06 -2.98 -23.65
CA GLY A 214 7.06 -2.28 -24.45
C GLY A 214 6.03 -3.20 -25.15
N LYS A 215 6.16 -4.53 -25.02
CA LYS A 215 5.14 -5.48 -25.46
C LYS A 215 4.20 -5.78 -24.30
N HIS A 216 2.92 -5.52 -24.53
CA HIS A 216 1.89 -5.74 -23.52
C HIS A 216 1.11 -7.02 -23.78
N ARG A 217 0.77 -7.73 -22.69
CA ARG A 217 -0.24 -8.80 -22.71
C ARG A 217 -1.17 -8.62 -21.51
N THR A 218 -2.42 -8.93 -21.69
CA THR A 218 -3.44 -8.87 -20.64
C THR A 218 -3.92 -10.27 -20.36
N ILE A 219 -3.99 -10.66 -19.09
CA ILE A 219 -4.49 -11.96 -18.66
C ILE A 219 -5.47 -11.77 -17.49
N PRO A 220 -6.45 -12.67 -17.32
CA PRO A 220 -7.21 -12.75 -16.08
C PRO A 220 -6.28 -12.92 -14.88
N ILE A 221 -6.65 -12.33 -13.75
CA ILE A 221 -5.75 -12.33 -12.59
C ILE A 221 -5.55 -13.74 -12.01
N GLU A 222 -6.52 -14.62 -12.10
CA GLU A 222 -6.43 -16.02 -11.70
C GLU A 222 -5.38 -16.81 -12.51
N GLU A 223 -5.17 -16.46 -13.76
CA GLU A 223 -4.15 -17.10 -14.63
C GLU A 223 -2.73 -16.65 -14.30
N PHE A 224 -2.58 -15.60 -13.47
CA PHE A 224 -1.27 -15.14 -13.04
C PHE A 224 -0.62 -16.05 -12.02
N PHE A 225 -1.41 -16.75 -11.22
CA PHE A 225 -0.91 -17.62 -10.14
C PHE A 225 -0.85 -19.07 -10.63
N ILE A 226 0.37 -19.58 -10.87
CA ILE A 226 0.56 -20.99 -11.30
C ILE A 226 0.59 -21.91 -10.08
N LYS A 227 1.41 -21.55 -9.08
CA LYS A 227 1.51 -22.22 -7.78
C LYS A 227 2.21 -21.29 -6.77
N TYR A 228 2.28 -21.70 -5.52
CA TYR A 228 2.97 -20.92 -4.49
C TYR A 228 4.40 -20.55 -4.93
N GLY A 229 4.71 -19.27 -4.92
CA GLY A 229 6.01 -18.73 -5.33
C GLY A 229 6.30 -18.75 -6.84
N LEU A 230 5.33 -19.17 -7.68
CA LEU A 230 5.49 -19.17 -9.13
C LEU A 230 4.31 -18.48 -9.82
N GLN A 231 4.60 -17.40 -10.52
CA GLN A 231 3.64 -16.62 -11.29
C GLN A 231 3.87 -16.82 -12.79
N ASN A 232 2.78 -16.63 -13.57
CA ASN A 232 2.79 -16.58 -15.04
C ASN A 232 3.42 -15.26 -15.51
N LYS A 233 4.73 -15.12 -15.27
CA LYS A 233 5.51 -13.94 -15.59
C LYS A 233 6.82 -14.34 -16.24
N GLN A 234 7.16 -13.70 -17.35
CA GLN A 234 8.44 -13.89 -18.01
C GLN A 234 9.56 -13.12 -17.27
N LYS A 235 10.82 -13.52 -17.50
CA LYS A 235 11.97 -12.77 -16.97
C LYS A 235 11.99 -11.35 -17.54
N GLY A 236 12.16 -10.36 -16.69
CA GLY A 236 12.12 -8.95 -17.07
C GLY A 236 10.70 -8.38 -17.29
N GLU A 237 9.65 -9.20 -17.22
CA GLU A 237 8.27 -8.75 -17.31
C GLU A 237 7.79 -8.19 -15.97
N PHE A 238 6.93 -7.17 -16.01
CA PHE A 238 6.37 -6.57 -14.80
C PHE A 238 4.88 -6.25 -14.96
N ILE A 239 4.16 -6.20 -13.84
CA ILE A 239 2.78 -5.74 -13.80
C ILE A 239 2.79 -4.22 -13.95
N GLU A 240 2.15 -3.72 -14.99
CA GLU A 240 2.03 -2.29 -15.24
C GLU A 240 0.72 -1.72 -14.67
N SER A 241 -0.38 -2.42 -14.85
CA SER A 241 -1.69 -2.01 -14.35
C SER A 241 -2.64 -3.18 -14.12
N ILE A 242 -3.70 -2.91 -13.36
CA ILE A 242 -4.83 -3.79 -13.11
C ILE A 242 -6.08 -3.14 -13.69
N ASN A 243 -6.90 -3.90 -14.41
CA ASN A 243 -8.20 -3.46 -14.89
C ASN A 243 -9.30 -4.22 -14.16
N MET A 244 -10.27 -3.50 -13.62
CA MET A 244 -11.45 -4.07 -12.98
C MET A 244 -12.71 -3.35 -13.46
N PRO A 245 -13.92 -3.96 -13.41
CA PRO A 245 -15.17 -3.28 -13.71
C PRO A 245 -15.33 -2.03 -12.86
N ARG A 246 -15.97 -0.98 -13.41
CA ARG A 246 -16.22 0.26 -12.68
C ARG A 246 -17.29 0.11 -11.60
N LYS A 247 -18.23 -0.79 -11.81
CA LYS A 247 -19.34 -1.05 -10.90
C LYS A 247 -19.73 -2.54 -11.01
N GLU A 248 -19.96 -3.18 -9.87
CA GLU A 248 -20.47 -4.53 -9.79
C GLU A 248 -21.50 -4.59 -8.65
N GLU A 249 -22.77 -4.79 -9.01
CA GLU A 249 -23.88 -4.72 -8.04
C GLU A 249 -24.01 -5.96 -7.17
N ASN A 250 -23.57 -7.11 -7.68
CA ASN A 250 -23.72 -8.41 -7.00
C ASN A 250 -22.46 -8.85 -6.26
N PHE A 251 -21.42 -8.02 -6.24
CA PHE A 251 -20.17 -8.31 -5.56
C PHE A 251 -20.33 -8.24 -4.04
N ARG A 252 -19.85 -9.27 -3.35
CA ARG A 252 -19.74 -9.32 -1.89
C ARG A 252 -18.37 -9.82 -1.51
N CYS A 253 -17.79 -9.23 -0.48
CA CYS A 253 -16.43 -9.52 -0.03
C CYS A 253 -16.36 -9.44 1.49
N TYR A 254 -15.88 -10.50 2.12
CA TYR A 254 -15.77 -10.60 3.57
C TYR A 254 -14.36 -11.03 3.97
N LYS A 255 -13.80 -10.39 4.99
CA LYS A 255 -12.56 -10.86 5.62
C LYS A 255 -12.91 -11.63 6.88
N ILE A 256 -12.63 -12.92 6.88
CA ILE A 256 -12.77 -13.81 8.03
C ILE A 256 -11.40 -14.00 8.66
N SER A 257 -11.24 -13.62 9.91
CA SER A 257 -9.98 -13.71 10.66
C SER A 257 -10.27 -13.96 12.14
N LYS A 258 -9.28 -14.45 12.88
CA LYS A 258 -9.43 -14.72 14.34
C LYS A 258 -9.65 -13.46 15.15
N ARG A 259 -9.04 -12.35 14.75
CA ARG A 259 -9.23 -11.01 15.33
C ARG A 259 -9.70 -10.06 14.24
N PHE A 260 -10.41 -9.03 14.64
CA PHE A 260 -10.97 -8.08 13.68
C PHE A 260 -9.88 -7.34 12.92
N ASP A 261 -8.90 -6.78 13.61
CA ASP A 261 -7.82 -6.00 13.02
C ASP A 261 -6.50 -6.77 12.95
N GLN A 262 -5.71 -6.47 11.91
CA GLN A 262 -4.32 -6.89 11.71
C GLN A 262 -4.07 -8.40 11.79
N ASP A 263 -5.07 -9.19 11.52
CA ASP A 263 -4.91 -10.63 11.53
C ASP A 263 -4.94 -11.19 10.11
N ILE A 264 -4.26 -12.32 9.94
CA ILE A 264 -4.25 -13.07 8.69
C ILE A 264 -5.67 -13.60 8.42
N SER A 265 -6.11 -13.52 7.17
CA SER A 265 -7.34 -14.16 6.75
C SER A 265 -7.27 -15.66 7.01
N ALA A 266 -8.33 -16.20 7.63
CA ALA A 266 -8.42 -17.63 7.93
C ALA A 266 -8.91 -18.43 6.72
N ILE A 267 -9.62 -17.76 5.81
CA ILE A 267 -10.18 -18.29 4.57
C ILE A 267 -9.95 -17.26 3.47
#